data_b0ff826270d18b6f2868ee6eeeb2dc4c
#
_entry.id   b0ff826270d18b6f2868ee6eeeb2dc4c
#
_cell.length_a   1.000
_cell.length_b   1.000
_cell.length_c   1.000
_cell.angle_alpha   90.00
_cell.angle_beta   90.00
_cell.angle_gamma   90.00
#
_symmetry.space_group_name_H-M   'P 1'
#
loop_
_entity.id
_entity.type
_entity.pdbx_description
1 polymer ?
#
loop_
_entity_poly.entity_id
_entity_poly.type
_entity_poly.pdbx_seq_one_letter_code
_entity_poly.pdbx_strand_id
1 'polypeptide(L)'
;MAWGLSGLSLPLTMSSIKGPAPAPESFPRAEKLKIGIVHARWNKEVIDALVTGTLESLEKAGVKAEQVAIDSVPGSWELPMGTLKMIKRENVDAVVSIGCVIKGSTMHFEYICDNSLKGLMRVSLDTQVPVILGVLTALDEDQALERAGIGRKKPGHNHGLEWGTAAVEYVNPTLTRQNGSQGAQARDALALVSRLKQRHVIYYEQCIDRSLLRREQVFNVVQHLYITLYGARHVAFTLLQALSPTVLPRHMARAAFTCERAEQGLSLI
;
A
#
# COMPACT_ATOMS: atom_id res chain seq x y z
N MET A 1 -20.97 -0.08 -60.80
CA MET A 1 -20.47 0.82 -59.77
C MET A 1 -19.95 -0.07 -58.62
N ALA A 2 -18.62 -0.26 -58.57
CA ALA A 2 -17.98 -1.09 -57.55
C ALA A 2 -17.48 -0.18 -56.43
N TRP A 3 -17.95 -0.39 -55.21
CA TRP A 3 -17.48 0.31 -54.02
C TRP A 3 -16.23 -0.40 -53.51
N GLY A 4 -15.07 0.25 -53.69
CA GLY A 4 -13.80 -0.22 -53.10
C GLY A 4 -13.79 0.04 -51.58
N LEU A 5 -13.78 -1.03 -50.82
CA LEU A 5 -13.44 -0.99 -49.39
C LEU A 5 -11.92 -0.98 -49.29
N SER A 6 -11.32 0.22 -49.21
CA SER A 6 -9.93 0.39 -48.85
C SER A 6 -9.79 0.04 -47.34
N GLY A 7 -9.16 -1.12 -47.09
CA GLY A 7 -8.86 -1.59 -45.75
C GLY A 7 -7.90 -0.66 -45.03
N LEU A 8 -8.35 0.00 -44.00
CA LEU A 8 -7.52 0.61 -42.94
C LEU A 8 -6.94 -0.53 -42.09
N SER A 9 -5.77 -1.03 -42.47
CA SER A 9 -4.95 -1.84 -41.58
C SER A 9 -4.35 -0.91 -40.53
N LEU A 10 -4.98 -0.83 -39.36
CA LEU A 10 -4.34 -0.29 -38.17
C LEU A 10 -3.16 -1.19 -37.84
N PRO A 11 -1.94 -0.66 -37.65
CA PRO A 11 -0.84 -1.48 -37.20
C PRO A 11 -1.22 -2.01 -35.82
N LEU A 12 -1.30 -3.33 -35.69
CA LEU A 12 -1.28 -4.02 -34.39
C LEU A 12 0.09 -3.74 -33.77
N THR A 13 0.20 -2.61 -33.07
CA THR A 13 1.28 -2.44 -32.11
C THR A 13 1.04 -3.47 -31.04
N MET A 14 1.84 -4.54 -31.05
CA MET A 14 1.91 -5.46 -29.91
C MET A 14 2.34 -4.62 -28.70
N SER A 15 1.36 -4.16 -27.91
CA SER A 15 1.64 -3.52 -26.65
C SER A 15 2.32 -4.56 -25.77
N SER A 16 3.58 -4.32 -25.46
CA SER A 16 4.27 -5.10 -24.45
C SER A 16 3.46 -4.96 -23.16
N ILE A 17 2.91 -6.09 -22.65
CA ILE A 17 2.15 -6.10 -21.38
C ILE A 17 3.10 -5.83 -20.18
N LYS A 18 4.38 -5.54 -20.44
CA LYS A 18 5.40 -5.27 -19.45
C LYS A 18 5.47 -3.79 -19.13
N GLY A 19 5.21 -3.46 -17.90
CA GLY A 19 5.38 -2.13 -17.33
C GLY A 19 4.14 -1.63 -16.60
N PRO A 20 4.32 -0.67 -15.68
CA PRO A 20 3.21 0.00 -15.02
C PRO A 20 2.42 0.86 -16.00
N ALA A 21 1.17 1.17 -15.65
CA ALA A 21 0.43 2.23 -16.33
C ALA A 21 1.22 3.56 -16.24
N PRO A 22 1.07 4.47 -17.21
CA PRO A 22 1.72 5.77 -17.15
C PRO A 22 1.38 6.50 -15.85
N ALA A 23 2.40 7.09 -15.23
CA ALA A 23 2.19 7.97 -14.07
C ALA A 23 1.35 9.20 -14.49
N PRO A 24 0.66 9.85 -13.54
CA PRO A 24 -0.04 11.11 -13.81
C PRO A 24 0.90 12.16 -14.42
N GLU A 25 0.38 12.96 -15.35
CA GLU A 25 1.17 14.01 -16.02
C GLU A 25 1.57 15.15 -15.06
N SER A 26 0.87 15.31 -13.94
CA SER A 26 1.17 16.33 -12.94
C SER A 26 0.88 15.88 -11.52
N PHE A 27 1.65 16.41 -10.58
CA PHE A 27 1.54 16.13 -9.16
C PHE A 27 1.24 17.41 -8.37
N PRO A 28 -0.05 17.81 -8.21
CA PRO A 28 -0.40 19.00 -7.45
C PRO A 28 0.19 18.97 -6.03
N ARG A 29 0.78 20.09 -5.59
CA ARG A 29 1.41 20.25 -4.27
C ARG A 29 2.70 19.43 -4.05
N ALA A 30 3.34 18.90 -5.10
CA ALA A 30 4.61 18.22 -4.98
C ALA A 30 5.68 19.11 -4.31
N GLU A 31 5.62 20.42 -4.51
CA GLU A 31 6.51 21.42 -3.90
C GLU A 31 6.44 21.48 -2.35
N LYS A 32 5.43 20.84 -1.75
CA LYS A 32 5.26 20.76 -0.29
C LYS A 32 5.69 19.42 0.30
N LEU A 33 5.96 18.43 -0.55
CA LEU A 33 6.36 17.10 -0.10
C LEU A 33 7.81 17.09 0.34
N LYS A 34 8.10 16.44 1.45
CA LYS A 34 9.44 16.16 1.94
C LYS A 34 9.79 14.70 1.69
N ILE A 35 10.76 14.45 0.83
CA ILE A 35 11.14 13.10 0.40
C ILE A 35 12.52 12.74 0.98
N GLY A 36 12.61 11.55 1.58
CA GLY A 36 13.88 10.98 2.02
C GLY A 36 14.49 10.07 0.94
N ILE A 37 15.81 10.10 0.80
CA ILE A 37 16.59 9.13 0.04
C ILE A 37 17.59 8.49 0.99
N VAL A 38 17.55 7.18 1.17
CA VAL A 38 18.56 6.44 1.94
C VAL A 38 19.23 5.45 1.00
N HIS A 39 20.56 5.60 0.81
CA HIS A 39 21.26 4.74 -0.15
C HIS A 39 22.42 3.96 0.46
N ALA A 40 22.67 2.76 -0.05
CA ALA A 40 23.85 1.98 0.28
C ALA A 40 25.11 2.56 -0.38
N ARG A 41 26.30 2.29 0.20
CA ARG A 41 27.59 2.71 -0.40
C ARG A 41 28.23 1.63 -1.26
N TRP A 42 27.83 0.36 -1.15
CA TRP A 42 28.30 -0.71 -2.01
C TRP A 42 27.83 -0.50 -3.45
N ASN A 43 28.68 -0.87 -4.43
CA ASN A 43 28.42 -0.72 -5.87
C ASN A 43 28.17 0.76 -6.27
N LYS A 44 29.10 1.61 -5.86
CA LYS A 44 28.99 3.09 -5.93
C LYS A 44 28.56 3.61 -7.31
N GLU A 45 29.12 3.10 -8.41
CA GLU A 45 28.80 3.53 -9.78
C GLU A 45 27.29 3.35 -10.07
N VAL A 46 26.75 2.21 -9.72
CA VAL A 46 25.33 1.87 -9.87
C VAL A 46 24.46 2.76 -8.96
N ILE A 47 24.87 2.88 -7.69
CA ILE A 47 24.12 3.67 -6.69
C ILE A 47 24.06 5.15 -7.08
N ASP A 48 25.18 5.75 -7.49
CA ASP A 48 25.23 7.16 -7.91
C ASP A 48 24.28 7.43 -9.09
N ALA A 49 24.27 6.53 -10.09
CA ALA A 49 23.36 6.66 -11.23
C ALA A 49 21.90 6.56 -10.81
N LEU A 50 21.55 5.63 -9.92
CA LEU A 50 20.17 5.45 -9.41
C LEU A 50 19.72 6.64 -8.55
N VAL A 51 20.60 7.15 -7.69
CA VAL A 51 20.31 8.36 -6.89
C VAL A 51 20.09 9.56 -7.80
N THR A 52 20.95 9.75 -8.82
CA THR A 52 20.79 10.82 -9.82
C THR A 52 19.44 10.71 -10.53
N GLY A 53 19.08 9.55 -11.06
CA GLY A 53 17.77 9.35 -11.71
C GLY A 53 16.60 9.61 -10.77
N THR A 54 16.73 9.23 -9.50
CA THR A 54 15.70 9.52 -8.48
C THR A 54 15.54 11.02 -8.27
N LEU A 55 16.65 11.76 -8.13
CA LEU A 55 16.62 13.22 -7.97
C LEU A 55 16.02 13.93 -9.20
N GLU A 56 16.41 13.53 -10.41
CA GLU A 56 15.85 14.06 -11.65
C GLU A 56 14.34 13.88 -11.73
N SER A 57 13.83 12.72 -11.34
CA SER A 57 12.39 12.47 -11.37
C SER A 57 11.61 13.21 -10.29
N LEU A 58 12.20 13.39 -9.10
CA LEU A 58 11.62 14.22 -8.03
C LEU A 58 11.53 15.69 -8.46
N GLU A 59 12.59 16.23 -9.04
CA GLU A 59 12.61 17.60 -9.59
C GLU A 59 11.57 17.77 -10.69
N LYS A 60 11.51 16.85 -11.65
CA LYS A 60 10.51 16.83 -12.73
C LYS A 60 9.08 16.76 -12.19
N ALA A 61 8.86 16.05 -11.08
CA ALA A 61 7.57 15.98 -10.41
C ALA A 61 7.22 17.26 -9.63
N GLY A 62 8.15 18.20 -9.46
CA GLY A 62 7.95 19.48 -8.78
C GLY A 62 8.38 19.50 -7.31
N VAL A 63 9.06 18.46 -6.82
CA VAL A 63 9.67 18.47 -5.47
C VAL A 63 10.90 19.38 -5.48
N LYS A 64 10.97 20.31 -4.53
CA LYS A 64 12.09 21.23 -4.43
C LYS A 64 13.32 20.56 -3.81
N ALA A 65 14.52 20.96 -4.25
CA ALA A 65 15.76 20.36 -3.76
C ALA A 65 15.92 20.45 -2.23
N GLU A 66 15.49 21.55 -1.61
CA GLU A 66 15.52 21.74 -0.16
C GLU A 66 14.54 20.82 0.61
N GLN A 67 13.63 20.18 -0.08
CA GLN A 67 12.70 19.21 0.48
C GLN A 67 13.18 17.75 0.37
N VAL A 68 14.39 17.56 -0.19
CA VAL A 68 14.96 16.22 -0.34
C VAL A 68 16.05 16.00 0.71
N ALA A 69 15.82 15.10 1.66
CA ALA A 69 16.82 14.71 2.64
C ALA A 69 17.55 13.44 2.16
N ILE A 70 18.89 13.48 2.11
CA ILE A 70 19.69 12.33 1.64
C ILE A 70 20.60 11.84 2.75
N ASP A 71 20.67 10.51 2.93
CA ASP A 71 21.53 9.85 3.89
C ASP A 71 22.15 8.57 3.29
N SER A 72 23.27 8.10 3.82
CA SER A 72 23.91 6.89 3.35
C SER A 72 24.15 5.86 4.46
N VAL A 73 24.08 4.59 4.09
CA VAL A 73 24.39 3.46 4.96
C VAL A 73 25.49 2.58 4.35
N PRO A 74 26.19 1.73 5.14
CA PRO A 74 27.26 0.90 4.61
C PRO A 74 26.83 0.00 3.45
N GLY A 75 25.74 -0.75 3.61
CA GLY A 75 25.25 -1.70 2.62
C GLY A 75 23.73 -1.84 2.64
N SER A 76 23.21 -2.74 1.80
CA SER A 76 21.76 -2.98 1.70
C SER A 76 21.17 -3.57 2.97
N TRP A 77 21.98 -4.27 3.78
CA TRP A 77 21.55 -4.80 5.08
C TRP A 77 21.11 -3.70 6.07
N GLU A 78 21.77 -2.55 6.04
CA GLU A 78 21.47 -1.44 6.94
C GLU A 78 20.34 -0.52 6.46
N LEU A 79 19.85 -0.70 5.23
CA LEU A 79 18.78 0.14 4.66
C LEU A 79 17.53 0.20 5.53
N PRO A 80 17.00 -0.91 6.10
CA PRO A 80 15.80 -0.82 6.93
C PRO A 80 15.98 0.08 8.16
N MET A 81 17.12 -0.03 8.83
CA MET A 81 17.42 0.82 10.01
C MET A 81 17.70 2.26 9.60
N GLY A 82 18.43 2.48 8.51
CA GLY A 82 18.69 3.81 7.96
C GLY A 82 17.39 4.52 7.57
N THR A 83 16.50 3.82 6.89
CA THR A 83 15.17 4.31 6.50
C THR A 83 14.32 4.69 7.72
N LEU A 84 14.28 3.84 8.75
CA LEU A 84 13.55 4.13 9.98
C LEU A 84 14.12 5.39 10.69
N LYS A 85 15.44 5.55 10.72
CA LYS A 85 16.09 6.75 11.30
C LYS A 85 15.77 8.00 10.48
N MET A 86 15.80 7.93 9.15
CA MET A 86 15.43 9.01 8.25
C MET A 86 14.01 9.50 8.53
N ILE A 87 13.03 8.59 8.57
CA ILE A 87 11.63 8.89 8.86
C ILE A 87 11.49 9.63 10.19
N LYS A 88 12.12 9.12 11.26
CA LYS A 88 12.02 9.70 12.59
C LYS A 88 12.71 11.06 12.75
N ARG A 89 13.84 11.26 12.06
CA ARG A 89 14.65 12.49 12.17
C ARG A 89 14.09 13.62 11.31
N GLU A 90 13.72 13.29 10.08
CA GLU A 90 13.39 14.29 9.06
C GLU A 90 11.90 14.53 8.89
N ASN A 91 11.04 13.67 9.45
CA ASN A 91 9.58 13.74 9.27
C ASN A 91 9.18 13.83 7.79
N VAL A 92 9.72 12.92 6.99
CA VAL A 92 9.48 12.84 5.54
C VAL A 92 8.12 12.22 5.22
N ASP A 93 7.55 12.59 4.07
CA ASP A 93 6.28 12.04 3.59
C ASP A 93 6.46 10.66 2.94
N ALA A 94 7.61 10.41 2.29
CA ALA A 94 8.01 9.12 1.76
C ALA A 94 9.52 8.95 1.78
N VAL A 95 10.01 7.71 1.67
CA VAL A 95 11.45 7.41 1.53
C VAL A 95 11.69 6.51 0.34
N VAL A 96 12.69 6.84 -0.48
CA VAL A 96 13.27 5.95 -1.49
C VAL A 96 14.51 5.29 -0.91
N SER A 97 14.47 3.94 -0.73
CA SER A 97 15.58 3.18 -0.15
C SER A 97 16.35 2.49 -1.27
N ILE A 98 17.55 2.99 -1.57
CA ILE A 98 18.35 2.61 -2.75
C ILE A 98 19.50 1.68 -2.35
N GLY A 99 19.53 0.51 -2.98
CA GLY A 99 20.58 -0.49 -2.79
C GLY A 99 20.88 -1.24 -4.08
N CYS A 100 22.02 -1.94 -4.09
CA CYS A 100 22.35 -2.85 -5.17
C CYS A 100 23.07 -4.04 -4.57
N VAL A 101 22.52 -5.23 -4.76
CA VAL A 101 23.11 -6.51 -4.37
C VAL A 101 23.36 -7.33 -5.63
N ILE A 102 24.62 -7.72 -5.85
CA ILE A 102 25.02 -8.54 -7.00
C ILE A 102 25.39 -9.92 -6.49
N LYS A 103 24.90 -10.96 -7.17
CA LYS A 103 25.11 -12.35 -6.77
C LYS A 103 26.57 -12.75 -6.85
N GLY A 104 27.10 -13.23 -5.73
CA GLY A 104 28.41 -13.84 -5.63
C GLY A 104 28.31 -15.39 -5.58
N SER A 105 29.40 -16.03 -5.18
CA SER A 105 29.52 -17.49 -5.10
C SER A 105 28.85 -18.12 -3.87
N THR A 106 28.45 -17.33 -2.89
CA THR A 106 27.88 -17.80 -1.62
C THR A 106 26.41 -17.44 -1.49
N MET A 107 25.72 -17.99 -0.49
CA MET A 107 24.32 -17.69 -0.17
C MET A 107 24.13 -16.29 0.48
N HIS A 108 25.16 -15.48 0.58
CA HIS A 108 25.09 -14.16 1.15
C HIS A 108 24.09 -13.26 0.42
N PHE A 109 24.05 -13.35 -0.92
CA PHE A 109 23.13 -12.59 -1.78
C PHE A 109 21.67 -12.84 -1.37
N GLU A 110 21.25 -14.09 -1.25
CA GLU A 110 19.90 -14.48 -0.95
C GLU A 110 19.45 -13.94 0.43
N TYR A 111 20.34 -14.08 1.43
CA TYR A 111 20.03 -13.59 2.79
C TYR A 111 19.96 -12.08 2.88
N ILE A 112 20.85 -11.35 2.20
CA ILE A 112 20.81 -9.89 2.17
C ILE A 112 19.55 -9.41 1.45
N CYS A 113 19.25 -9.95 0.28
CA CYS A 113 18.05 -9.60 -0.47
C CYS A 113 16.79 -9.83 0.35
N ASP A 114 16.57 -11.05 0.82
CA ASP A 114 15.35 -11.44 1.53
C ASP A 114 15.11 -10.59 2.79
N ASN A 115 16.14 -10.42 3.62
CA ASN A 115 15.97 -9.71 4.90
C ASN A 115 15.90 -8.19 4.73
N SER A 116 16.63 -7.61 3.79
CA SER A 116 16.57 -6.16 3.53
C SER A 116 15.20 -5.77 2.99
N LEU A 117 14.66 -6.52 2.04
CA LEU A 117 13.35 -6.25 1.43
C LEU A 117 12.21 -6.40 2.45
N LYS A 118 12.21 -7.48 3.22
CA LYS A 118 11.24 -7.69 4.32
C LYS A 118 11.34 -6.61 5.39
N GLY A 119 12.59 -6.22 5.73
CA GLY A 119 12.84 -5.14 6.69
C GLY A 119 12.29 -3.80 6.22
N LEU A 120 12.48 -3.43 4.95
CA LEU A 120 11.95 -2.20 4.38
C LEU A 120 10.41 -2.20 4.33
N MET A 121 9.80 -3.30 3.94
CA MET A 121 8.33 -3.46 3.97
C MET A 121 7.80 -3.28 5.39
N ARG A 122 8.45 -3.89 6.38
CA ARG A 122 8.06 -3.77 7.78
C ARG A 122 8.16 -2.32 8.27
N VAL A 123 9.26 -1.61 7.95
CA VAL A 123 9.41 -0.18 8.29
C VAL A 123 8.26 0.64 7.72
N SER A 124 7.90 0.43 6.45
CA SER A 124 6.77 1.13 5.83
C SER A 124 5.44 0.87 6.55
N LEU A 125 5.15 -0.38 6.87
CA LEU A 125 3.91 -0.76 7.55
C LEU A 125 3.86 -0.26 9.00
N ASP A 126 4.96 -0.37 9.75
CA ASP A 126 5.02 0.01 11.17
C ASP A 126 4.98 1.55 11.34
N THR A 127 5.58 2.30 10.41
CA THR A 127 5.61 3.76 10.47
C THR A 127 4.45 4.43 9.74
N GLN A 128 3.75 3.71 8.87
CA GLN A 128 2.73 4.25 7.94
C GLN A 128 3.29 5.32 7.00
N VAL A 129 4.61 5.38 6.83
CA VAL A 129 5.29 6.20 5.84
C VAL A 129 5.68 5.31 4.66
N PRO A 130 5.29 5.66 3.43
CA PRO A 130 5.66 4.88 2.24
C PRO A 130 7.17 4.76 2.08
N VAL A 131 7.64 3.53 1.90
CA VAL A 131 9.03 3.21 1.57
C VAL A 131 9.07 2.61 0.17
N ILE A 132 9.63 3.32 -0.78
CA ILE A 132 9.81 2.85 -2.15
C ILE A 132 11.01 1.92 -2.19
N LEU A 133 10.79 0.72 -2.71
CA LEU A 133 11.81 -0.30 -2.83
C LEU A 133 12.74 -0.02 -4.01
N GLY A 134 13.85 0.62 -3.73
CA GLY A 134 14.91 0.93 -4.70
C GLY A 134 16.11 -0.02 -4.64
N VAL A 135 15.91 -1.29 -4.26
CA VAL A 135 16.99 -2.25 -4.13
C VAL A 135 17.06 -3.14 -5.37
N LEU A 136 18.14 -3.01 -6.14
CA LEU A 136 18.45 -3.91 -7.24
C LEU A 136 19.00 -5.24 -6.69
N THR A 137 18.44 -6.34 -7.19
CA THR A 137 18.90 -7.71 -6.89
C THR A 137 19.35 -8.35 -8.21
N ALA A 138 20.59 -8.08 -8.59
CA ALA A 138 21.14 -8.46 -9.88
C ALA A 138 21.92 -9.79 -9.80
N LEU A 139 21.82 -10.61 -10.83
CA LEU A 139 22.57 -11.85 -10.89
C LEU A 139 24.02 -11.64 -11.32
N ASP A 140 24.27 -10.53 -12.03
CA ASP A 140 25.60 -10.13 -12.49
C ASP A 140 25.72 -8.59 -12.56
N GLU A 141 26.94 -8.10 -12.81
CA GLU A 141 27.23 -6.67 -12.90
C GLU A 141 26.55 -6.00 -14.09
N ASP A 142 26.48 -6.66 -15.25
CA ASP A 142 25.85 -6.11 -16.44
C ASP A 142 24.36 -5.79 -16.20
N GLN A 143 23.64 -6.69 -15.51
CA GLN A 143 22.25 -6.45 -15.13
C GLN A 143 22.10 -5.23 -14.21
N ALA A 144 22.99 -5.06 -13.24
CA ALA A 144 22.96 -3.92 -12.34
C ALA A 144 23.18 -2.61 -13.10
N LEU A 145 24.16 -2.56 -13.99
CA LEU A 145 24.45 -1.40 -14.83
C LEU A 145 23.31 -1.08 -15.81
N GLU A 146 22.70 -2.10 -16.44
CA GLU A 146 21.53 -1.90 -17.31
C GLU A 146 20.35 -1.27 -16.56
N ARG A 147 20.08 -1.71 -15.32
CA ARG A 147 18.99 -1.17 -14.48
C ARG A 147 19.29 0.21 -13.91
N ALA A 148 20.54 0.60 -13.86
CA ALA A 148 20.96 1.95 -13.51
C ALA A 148 21.03 2.92 -14.72
N GLY A 149 20.71 2.44 -15.94
CA GLY A 149 20.77 3.23 -17.17
C GLY A 149 22.18 3.50 -17.70
N ILE A 150 23.18 2.82 -17.17
CA ILE A 150 24.61 2.97 -17.54
C ILE A 150 25.21 1.66 -18.10
N GLY A 151 24.36 0.83 -18.71
CA GLY A 151 24.74 -0.45 -19.28
C GLY A 151 25.81 -0.34 -20.36
N ARG A 152 26.89 -1.11 -20.23
CA ARG A 152 28.02 -1.10 -21.18
C ARG A 152 27.73 -1.87 -22.47
N LYS A 153 26.93 -2.94 -22.38
CA LYS A 153 26.52 -3.79 -23.51
C LYS A 153 25.24 -3.36 -24.15
N LYS A 154 24.29 -2.89 -23.35
CA LYS A 154 23.00 -2.38 -23.77
C LYS A 154 22.69 -1.11 -22.99
N PRO A 155 22.23 -0.03 -23.67
CA PRO A 155 21.69 1.11 -22.96
C PRO A 155 20.46 0.59 -22.16
N GLY A 156 20.53 0.68 -20.86
CA GLY A 156 19.47 0.26 -19.97
C GLY A 156 18.50 1.41 -19.69
N HIS A 157 17.55 1.15 -18.80
CA HIS A 157 16.67 2.16 -18.25
C HIS A 157 17.02 2.40 -16.78
N ASN A 158 17.16 3.67 -16.39
CA ASN A 158 17.47 4.03 -15.01
C ASN A 158 16.19 3.91 -14.14
N HIS A 159 16.12 2.87 -13.34
CA HIS A 159 14.98 2.63 -12.45
C HIS A 159 14.82 3.71 -11.36
N GLY A 160 15.86 4.46 -11.06
CA GLY A 160 15.77 5.63 -10.16
C GLY A 160 14.69 6.63 -10.59
N LEU A 161 14.52 6.81 -11.91
CA LEU A 161 13.47 7.68 -12.46
C LEU A 161 12.07 7.23 -12.06
N GLU A 162 11.82 5.92 -12.08
CA GLU A 162 10.53 5.35 -11.69
C GLU A 162 10.31 5.46 -10.17
N TRP A 163 11.37 5.25 -9.38
CA TRP A 163 11.27 5.28 -7.91
C TRP A 163 10.96 6.67 -7.37
N GLY A 164 11.59 7.71 -7.91
CA GLY A 164 11.28 9.08 -7.51
C GLY A 164 9.85 9.47 -7.88
N THR A 165 9.42 9.13 -9.09
CA THR A 165 8.03 9.34 -9.54
C THR A 165 7.04 8.58 -8.62
N ALA A 166 7.30 7.31 -8.31
CA ALA A 166 6.46 6.50 -7.43
C ALA A 166 6.37 7.07 -6.01
N ALA A 167 7.45 7.65 -5.48
CA ALA A 167 7.43 8.29 -4.17
C ALA A 167 6.45 9.46 -4.13
N VAL A 168 6.47 10.34 -5.14
CA VAL A 168 5.57 11.49 -5.23
C VAL A 168 4.13 11.04 -5.48
N GLU A 169 3.93 10.10 -6.39
CA GLU A 169 2.61 9.55 -6.72
C GLU A 169 1.92 8.96 -5.47
N TYR A 170 2.65 8.16 -4.68
CA TYR A 170 2.08 7.45 -3.54
C TYR A 170 1.56 8.39 -2.45
N VAL A 171 2.24 9.52 -2.21
CA VAL A 171 1.87 10.47 -1.15
C VAL A 171 1.05 11.65 -1.66
N ASN A 172 0.81 11.73 -2.97
CA ASN A 172 0.05 12.84 -3.54
C ASN A 172 -1.43 12.74 -3.16
N PRO A 173 -1.99 13.74 -2.47
CA PRO A 173 -3.35 13.68 -1.93
C PRO A 173 -4.45 13.60 -2.99
N THR A 174 -4.14 13.86 -4.26
CA THR A 174 -5.12 13.80 -5.36
C THR A 174 -5.50 12.35 -5.68
N LEU A 175 -4.55 11.42 -5.61
CA LEU A 175 -4.80 9.99 -5.83
C LEU A 175 -5.49 9.35 -4.62
N THR A 176 -5.16 9.79 -3.43
CA THR A 176 -5.80 9.32 -2.19
C THR A 176 -7.25 9.82 -2.08
N ARG A 177 -7.61 10.96 -2.69
CA ARG A 177 -8.97 11.53 -2.62
C ARG A 177 -9.95 10.96 -3.65
N GLN A 178 -9.53 10.43 -4.77
CA GLN A 178 -10.45 9.71 -5.68
C GLN A 178 -10.97 8.42 -5.02
N ASN A 179 -10.20 7.81 -4.11
CA ASN A 179 -10.67 6.74 -3.23
C ASN A 179 -11.24 7.28 -1.90
N GLY A 180 -11.01 8.54 -1.55
CA GLY A 180 -11.30 9.13 -0.23
C GLY A 180 -12.75 9.54 -0.01
N SER A 181 -13.54 9.77 -1.06
CA SER A 181 -14.99 10.00 -0.90
C SER A 181 -15.72 8.72 -0.46
N GLN A 182 -15.27 7.55 -0.94
CA GLN A 182 -15.76 6.25 -0.46
C GLN A 182 -15.16 5.88 0.90
N GLY A 183 -13.90 6.22 1.15
CA GLY A 183 -13.23 5.96 2.43
C GLY A 183 -13.64 6.90 3.56
N ALA A 184 -14.09 8.13 3.28
CA ALA A 184 -14.66 9.02 4.29
C ALA A 184 -16.05 8.54 4.73
N GLN A 185 -16.91 8.15 3.79
CA GLN A 185 -18.22 7.56 4.10
C GLN A 185 -18.09 6.25 4.88
N ALA A 186 -17.12 5.40 4.55
CA ALA A 186 -16.85 4.17 5.29
C ALA A 186 -16.29 4.44 6.70
N ARG A 187 -15.43 5.45 6.87
CA ARG A 187 -14.93 5.87 8.20
C ARG A 187 -16.03 6.49 9.05
N ASP A 188 -16.89 7.31 8.48
CA ASP A 188 -18.03 7.90 9.18
C ASP A 188 -19.05 6.84 9.56
N ALA A 189 -19.30 5.85 8.71
CA ALA A 189 -20.13 4.69 9.03
C ALA A 189 -19.51 3.83 10.15
N LEU A 190 -18.20 3.56 10.13
CA LEU A 190 -17.48 2.85 11.19
C LEU A 190 -17.45 3.63 12.51
N ALA A 191 -17.26 4.95 12.46
CA ALA A 191 -17.35 5.82 13.64
C ALA A 191 -18.75 5.86 14.22
N LEU A 192 -19.79 5.88 13.37
CA LEU A 192 -21.17 5.79 13.79
C LEU A 192 -21.48 4.44 14.46
N VAL A 193 -21.05 3.34 13.85
CA VAL A 193 -21.19 1.98 14.42
C VAL A 193 -20.44 1.86 15.75
N SER A 194 -19.25 2.45 15.88
CA SER A 194 -18.48 2.48 17.13
C SER A 194 -19.21 3.29 18.23
N ARG A 195 -19.74 4.46 17.89
CA ARG A 195 -20.54 5.28 18.83
C ARG A 195 -21.85 4.60 19.26
N LEU A 196 -22.50 3.90 18.34
CA LEU A 196 -23.70 3.10 18.66
C LEU A 196 -23.36 1.93 19.58
N LYS A 197 -22.23 1.23 19.35
CA LYS A 197 -21.73 0.17 20.25
C LYS A 197 -21.43 0.71 21.65
N GLN A 198 -20.73 1.84 21.78
CA GLN A 198 -20.46 2.46 23.08
C GLN A 198 -21.73 2.88 23.83
N ARG A 199 -22.71 3.49 23.14
CA ARG A 199 -23.99 3.85 23.76
C ARG A 199 -24.78 2.63 24.24
N HIS A 200 -24.74 1.51 23.50
CA HIS A 200 -25.42 0.29 23.88
C HIS A 200 -24.72 -0.41 25.06
N VAL A 201 -23.40 -0.45 25.08
CA VAL A 201 -22.63 -0.99 26.22
C VAL A 201 -22.94 -0.21 27.50
N ILE A 202 -22.93 1.13 27.45
CA ILE A 202 -23.24 1.98 28.61
C ILE A 202 -24.68 1.73 29.08
N TYR A 203 -25.64 1.58 28.16
CA TYR A 203 -27.03 1.29 28.50
C TYR A 203 -27.18 -0.07 29.20
N TYR A 204 -26.46 -1.09 28.75
CA TYR A 204 -26.48 -2.43 29.35
C TYR A 204 -25.73 -2.49 30.70
N GLU A 205 -24.61 -1.81 30.84
CA GLU A 205 -23.93 -1.68 32.13
C GLU A 205 -24.84 -1.04 33.18
N GLN A 206 -25.59 0.00 32.83
CA GLN A 206 -26.56 0.64 33.72
C GLN A 206 -27.78 -0.26 34.04
N CYS A 207 -28.13 -1.19 33.14
CA CYS A 207 -29.20 -2.16 33.40
C CYS A 207 -28.75 -3.34 34.26
N ILE A 208 -27.49 -3.75 34.16
CA ILE A 208 -26.93 -4.91 34.92
C ILE A 208 -26.62 -4.53 36.37
N ASP A 209 -26.31 -3.27 36.67
CA ASP A 209 -25.98 -2.81 38.04
C ASP A 209 -27.21 -2.70 38.96
N ARG A 210 -28.41 -2.98 38.49
CA ARG A 210 -29.60 -3.12 39.31
C ARG A 210 -29.81 -4.58 39.70
N SER A 211 -29.29 -4.97 40.85
CA SER A 211 -29.27 -6.32 41.47
C SER A 211 -30.61 -7.01 41.73
N LEU A 212 -31.61 -6.85 40.85
CA LEU A 212 -32.97 -7.37 41.03
C LEU A 212 -33.63 -7.95 39.75
N LEU A 213 -32.88 -8.39 38.78
CA LEU A 213 -33.46 -9.00 37.57
C LEU A 213 -33.75 -10.50 37.80
N ARG A 214 -35.05 -10.91 37.75
CA ARG A 214 -35.47 -12.30 37.71
C ARG A 214 -34.97 -12.98 36.44
N ARG A 215 -34.77 -14.31 36.45
CA ARG A 215 -34.22 -15.11 35.34
C ARG A 215 -34.88 -14.83 33.97
N GLU A 216 -36.18 -14.59 33.93
CA GLU A 216 -36.93 -14.23 32.71
C GLU A 216 -36.51 -12.87 32.10
N GLN A 217 -36.12 -11.92 32.92
CA GLN A 217 -35.66 -10.60 32.45
C GLN A 217 -34.25 -10.68 31.85
N VAL A 218 -33.40 -11.55 32.38
CA VAL A 218 -32.05 -11.82 31.80
C VAL A 218 -32.18 -12.46 30.43
N PHE A 219 -33.12 -13.40 30.26
CA PHE A 219 -33.38 -14.06 28.98
C PHE A 219 -33.87 -13.05 27.92
N ASN A 220 -34.77 -12.17 28.25
CA ASN A 220 -35.25 -11.11 27.35
C ASN A 220 -34.15 -10.10 26.96
N VAL A 221 -33.25 -9.73 27.88
CA VAL A 221 -32.09 -8.87 27.61
C VAL A 221 -31.11 -9.57 26.65
N VAL A 222 -30.83 -10.84 26.86
CA VAL A 222 -29.95 -11.63 25.99
C VAL A 222 -30.56 -11.80 24.58
N GLN A 223 -31.87 -12.04 24.50
CA GLN A 223 -32.57 -12.16 23.23
C GLN A 223 -32.62 -10.83 22.48
N HIS A 224 -32.82 -9.72 23.17
CA HIS A 224 -32.78 -8.38 22.59
C HIS A 224 -31.35 -8.00 22.13
N LEU A 225 -30.31 -8.40 22.87
CA LEU A 225 -28.90 -8.28 22.50
C LEU A 225 -28.61 -9.05 21.22
N TYR A 226 -29.11 -10.28 21.13
CA TYR A 226 -28.93 -11.14 19.96
C TYR A 226 -29.59 -10.54 18.72
N ILE A 227 -30.83 -10.08 18.81
CA ILE A 227 -31.59 -9.47 17.71
C ILE A 227 -30.94 -8.14 17.29
N THR A 228 -30.48 -7.29 18.23
CA THR A 228 -29.86 -5.99 17.93
C THR A 228 -28.48 -6.17 17.31
N LEU A 229 -27.67 -7.13 17.76
CA LEU A 229 -26.36 -7.44 17.19
C LEU A 229 -26.47 -8.12 15.83
N TYR A 230 -27.46 -8.99 15.64
CA TYR A 230 -27.73 -9.67 14.37
C TYR A 230 -28.41 -8.75 13.35
N GLY A 231 -29.39 -7.96 13.78
CA GLY A 231 -30.03 -6.96 12.93
C GLY A 231 -29.07 -5.86 12.47
N ALA A 232 -28.16 -5.41 13.34
CA ALA A 232 -27.12 -4.44 12.96
C ALA A 232 -26.10 -5.03 11.97
N ARG A 233 -25.81 -6.33 12.03
CA ARG A 233 -24.98 -7.02 11.03
C ARG A 233 -25.68 -7.14 9.68
N HIS A 234 -26.98 -7.43 9.68
CA HIS A 234 -27.76 -7.52 8.45
C HIS A 234 -27.90 -6.15 7.75
N VAL A 235 -28.16 -5.08 8.50
CA VAL A 235 -28.20 -3.71 7.96
C VAL A 235 -26.83 -3.27 7.45
N ALA A 236 -25.73 -3.58 8.15
CA ALA A 236 -24.38 -3.30 7.69
C ALA A 236 -24.02 -4.11 6.44
N PHE A 237 -24.46 -5.36 6.33
CA PHE A 237 -24.24 -6.23 5.17
C PHE A 237 -25.05 -5.74 3.95
N THR A 238 -26.31 -5.35 4.16
CA THR A 238 -27.16 -4.80 3.09
C THR A 238 -26.68 -3.44 2.59
N LEU A 239 -26.16 -2.58 3.48
CA LEU A 239 -25.53 -1.30 3.11
C LEU A 239 -24.19 -1.52 2.37
N LEU A 240 -23.39 -2.51 2.75
CA LEU A 240 -22.17 -2.89 2.04
C LEU A 240 -22.45 -3.46 0.65
N GLN A 241 -23.51 -4.26 0.47
CA GLN A 241 -23.94 -4.75 -0.84
C GLN A 241 -24.49 -3.64 -1.75
N ALA A 242 -25.17 -2.64 -1.18
CA ALA A 242 -25.67 -1.50 -1.93
C ALA A 242 -24.57 -0.52 -2.40
N LEU A 243 -23.41 -0.53 -1.73
CA LEU A 243 -22.33 0.42 -1.97
C LEU A 243 -21.23 -0.08 -2.92
N SER A 244 -21.10 -1.39 -3.17
CA SER A 244 -20.19 -1.90 -4.22
C SER A 244 -20.32 -3.42 -4.45
N PRO A 245 -20.68 -3.87 -5.66
CA PRO A 245 -20.71 -5.30 -6.00
C PRO A 245 -19.34 -5.94 -6.25
N THR A 246 -18.23 -5.20 -6.17
CA THR A 246 -16.92 -5.66 -6.65
C THR A 246 -15.84 -5.84 -5.57
N VAL A 247 -16.09 -5.57 -4.30
CA VAL A 247 -15.08 -5.63 -3.24
C VAL A 247 -15.58 -6.38 -1.99
N LEU A 248 -15.76 -7.70 -2.12
CA LEU A 248 -15.83 -8.57 -0.94
C LEU A 248 -14.56 -9.42 -0.83
N PRO A 249 -13.74 -9.31 0.23
CA PRO A 249 -12.66 -10.25 0.47
C PRO A 249 -13.21 -11.66 0.69
N ARG A 250 -12.60 -12.69 0.05
CA ARG A 250 -13.02 -14.10 0.05
C ARG A 250 -13.21 -14.72 1.46
N HIS A 251 -12.62 -14.16 2.50
CA HIS A 251 -12.78 -14.64 3.88
C HIS A 251 -14.10 -14.17 4.55
N MET A 252 -14.74 -13.09 4.07
CA MET A 252 -16.08 -12.70 4.56
C MET A 252 -17.20 -13.58 3.98
N ALA A 253 -17.03 -14.08 2.76
CA ALA A 253 -17.96 -15.05 2.17
C ALA A 253 -17.97 -16.38 2.96
N ARG A 254 -16.82 -16.81 3.52
CA ARG A 254 -16.75 -18.01 4.38
C ARG A 254 -17.47 -17.83 5.70
N ALA A 255 -17.43 -16.66 6.32
CA ALA A 255 -18.12 -16.38 7.58
C ALA A 255 -19.64 -16.35 7.40
N ALA A 256 -20.16 -15.86 6.27
CA ALA A 256 -21.58 -15.90 5.94
C ALA A 256 -22.09 -17.34 5.72
N PHE A 257 -21.29 -18.18 5.02
CA PHE A 257 -21.64 -19.58 4.75
C PHE A 257 -21.65 -20.46 6.01
N THR A 258 -20.82 -20.13 7.01
CA THR A 258 -20.79 -20.84 8.30
C THR A 258 -22.02 -20.47 9.17
N CYS A 259 -22.57 -19.27 8.97
CA CYS A 259 -23.75 -18.78 9.69
C CYS A 259 -25.04 -19.42 9.17
N GLU A 260 -25.18 -19.58 7.83
CA GLU A 260 -26.34 -20.26 7.22
C GLU A 260 -26.46 -21.72 7.62
N ARG A 261 -25.31 -22.41 7.82
CA ARG A 261 -25.32 -23.82 8.33
C ARG A 261 -25.70 -23.93 9.80
N ALA A 262 -25.45 -22.89 10.61
CA ALA A 262 -25.90 -22.88 12.01
C ALA A 262 -27.40 -22.65 12.13
N GLU A 263 -28.03 -21.92 11.21
CA GLU A 263 -29.48 -21.71 11.19
C GLU A 263 -30.27 -22.99 10.80
N GLN A 264 -29.69 -23.82 9.91
CA GLN A 264 -30.31 -25.09 9.52
C GLN A 264 -30.18 -26.19 10.59
N GLY A 265 -29.26 -26.05 11.55
CA GLY A 265 -29.09 -27.00 12.68
C GLY A 265 -29.96 -26.74 13.91
N LEU A 266 -30.59 -25.57 14.02
CA LEU A 266 -31.43 -25.20 15.18
C LEU A 266 -32.93 -25.44 14.98
N SER A 267 -33.33 -26.07 13.86
CA SER A 267 -34.72 -26.41 13.56
C SER A 267 -35.12 -27.83 14.00
N LEU A 268 -34.28 -28.52 14.77
CA LEU A 268 -34.53 -29.88 15.27
C LEU A 268 -34.14 -30.04 16.76
N ILE A 269 -34.66 -29.19 17.63
CA ILE A 269 -34.88 -29.52 19.07
C ILE A 269 -36.10 -28.72 19.55
#